data_e075f8e06070f2132f5fa7bc91ea2616
#
_entry.id   e075f8e06070f2132f5fa7bc91ea2616
#
_cell.length_a   1.000
_cell.length_b   1.000
_cell.length_c   1.000
_cell.angle_alpha   90.00
_cell.angle_beta   90.00
_cell.angle_gamma   90.00
#
_symmetry.space_group_name_H-M   'P 1'
#
loop_
_entity.id
_entity.type
_entity.pdbx_description
1 polymer ?
#
loop_
_entity_poly.entity_id
_entity_poly.type
_entity_poly.pdbx_seq_one_letter_code
_entity_poly.pdbx_strand_id
1 'polypeptide(L)'
;MFVRVFLGWGASDNAIFMRDASRNPIWRGVVQQAARFRLVWLLLALVLGIAGYLLVGTLLIFLVLPLVIFTLALALSLGPIIAEERSRLSWEPLLTVPYDMQAILLGKASGALWHIRLLTYAIGILLMCISAGVGTVGLTLIPDELTQANGWQGIGLYGVLLLAPIMSSLLFIWDRMQHYALLAVAALASGTAATSIRSALSTATSAVVLIWVVEIAATQIFLALEQGDGWRLDLTSVLSVATLGPVVSGISQMELRHAALFLGGILLLREVAIGSLWRWILQRARD
;
A
#
# COMPACT_ATOMS: atom_id res chain seq x y z
N MET A 1 0.77 -14.65 -0.68
CA MET A 1 0.89 -14.63 -2.14
C MET A 1 1.44 -13.29 -2.65
N PHE A 2 0.80 -12.16 -2.37
CA PHE A 2 1.23 -10.83 -2.85
C PHE A 2 2.63 -10.39 -2.40
N VAL A 3 3.07 -10.72 -1.17
CA VAL A 3 4.42 -10.43 -0.69
C VAL A 3 5.50 -11.02 -1.61
N ARG A 4 5.29 -12.24 -2.11
CA ARG A 4 6.21 -12.89 -3.07
C ARG A 4 6.27 -12.14 -4.40
N VAL A 5 5.14 -11.59 -4.86
CA VAL A 5 5.06 -10.79 -6.10
C VAL A 5 5.84 -9.49 -5.94
N PHE A 6 5.65 -8.77 -4.81
CA PHE A 6 6.36 -7.52 -4.52
C PHE A 6 7.87 -7.72 -4.35
N LEU A 7 8.29 -8.83 -3.76
CA LEU A 7 9.71 -9.13 -3.55
C LEU A 7 10.36 -9.85 -4.73
N GLY A 8 9.56 -10.23 -5.76
CA GLY A 8 10.06 -11.01 -6.90
C GLY A 8 10.49 -12.45 -6.54
N TRP A 9 10.22 -12.89 -5.30
CA TRP A 9 10.60 -14.21 -4.81
C TRP A 9 9.76 -15.32 -5.47
N GLY A 10 10.43 -16.26 -6.10
CA GLY A 10 9.80 -17.40 -6.79
C GLY A 10 9.31 -17.09 -8.21
N ALA A 11 9.59 -15.90 -8.74
CA ALA A 11 9.32 -15.55 -10.13
C ALA A 11 10.52 -15.78 -11.07
N SER A 12 11.73 -16.02 -10.51
CA SER A 12 12.95 -16.23 -11.29
C SER A 12 12.87 -17.40 -12.28
N ASP A 13 12.09 -18.43 -11.95
CA ASP A 13 11.91 -19.62 -12.79
C ASP A 13 10.75 -19.47 -13.78
N ASN A 14 10.01 -18.35 -13.72
CA ASN A 14 8.90 -18.08 -14.63
C ASN A 14 9.40 -17.37 -15.89
N ALA A 15 9.34 -18.06 -17.04
CA ALA A 15 9.79 -17.52 -18.33
C ALA A 15 9.07 -16.21 -18.71
N ILE A 16 7.84 -16.02 -18.29
CA ILE A 16 7.05 -14.79 -18.54
C ILE A 16 7.65 -13.64 -17.74
N PHE A 17 8.00 -13.86 -16.47
CA PHE A 17 8.67 -12.86 -15.62
C PHE A 17 10.02 -12.48 -16.25
N MET A 18 10.86 -13.45 -16.64
CA MET A 18 12.17 -13.18 -17.23
C MET A 18 12.05 -12.39 -18.53
N ARG A 19 11.10 -12.72 -19.39
CA ARG A 19 10.81 -11.97 -20.62
C ARG A 19 10.43 -10.52 -20.33
N ASP A 20 9.54 -10.29 -19.41
CA ASP A 20 9.03 -8.95 -19.11
C ASP A 20 10.03 -8.12 -18.30
N ALA A 21 10.77 -8.73 -17.39
CA ALA A 21 11.84 -8.06 -16.65
C ALA A 21 13.01 -7.61 -17.56
N SER A 22 13.25 -8.32 -18.67
CA SER A 22 14.27 -7.96 -19.65
C SER A 22 13.85 -6.89 -20.66
N ARG A 23 12.54 -6.70 -20.84
CA ARG A 23 12.00 -5.63 -21.72
C ARG A 23 12.41 -4.25 -21.19
N ASN A 24 12.84 -3.39 -22.13
CA ASN A 24 13.18 -2.01 -21.81
C ASN A 24 11.88 -1.23 -21.48
N PRO A 25 11.67 -0.80 -20.23
CA PRO A 25 10.45 -0.08 -19.88
C PRO A 25 10.56 1.38 -20.35
N ILE A 26 9.39 1.96 -20.63
CA ILE A 26 9.19 3.41 -20.83
C ILE A 26 9.87 4.21 -19.69
N TRP A 27 9.91 3.64 -18.48
CA TRP A 27 10.55 4.19 -17.29
C TRP A 27 12.07 4.29 -17.34
N ARG A 28 12.79 3.57 -18.24
CA ARG A 28 14.25 3.73 -18.36
C ARG A 28 14.61 5.16 -18.76
N GLY A 29 13.85 5.76 -19.67
CA GLY A 29 14.04 7.16 -20.04
C GLY A 29 13.78 8.11 -18.86
N VAL A 30 12.68 7.90 -18.14
CA VAL A 30 12.29 8.72 -17.00
C VAL A 30 13.27 8.52 -15.82
N VAL A 31 13.63 7.28 -15.52
CA VAL A 31 14.58 6.98 -14.42
C VAL A 31 16.00 7.43 -14.78
N GLN A 32 16.44 7.33 -16.05
CA GLN A 32 17.73 7.88 -16.47
C GLN A 32 17.74 9.41 -16.45
N GLN A 33 16.66 10.07 -16.83
CA GLN A 33 16.53 11.52 -16.66
C GLN A 33 16.47 11.91 -15.19
N ALA A 34 15.66 11.24 -14.37
CA ALA A 34 15.63 11.47 -12.92
C ALA A 34 16.98 11.20 -12.27
N ALA A 35 17.74 10.18 -12.73
CA ALA A 35 19.09 9.91 -12.24
C ALA A 35 20.11 10.99 -12.58
N ARG A 36 19.93 11.72 -13.69
CA ARG A 36 20.77 12.89 -14.04
C ARG A 36 20.53 14.08 -13.10
N PHE A 37 19.34 14.16 -12.51
CA PHE A 37 18.95 15.21 -11.57
C PHE A 37 19.01 14.77 -10.11
N ARG A 38 19.76 13.69 -9.76
CA ARG A 38 19.85 13.18 -8.38
C ARG A 38 20.18 14.27 -7.36
N LEU A 39 21.10 15.16 -7.69
CA LEU A 39 21.51 16.26 -6.83
C LEU A 39 20.41 17.30 -6.64
N VAL A 40 19.64 17.61 -7.68
CA VAL A 40 18.50 18.53 -7.63
C VAL A 40 17.37 17.91 -6.81
N TRP A 41 17.08 16.61 -6.98
CA TRP A 41 16.06 15.91 -6.18
C TRP A 41 16.48 15.78 -4.71
N LEU A 42 17.78 15.55 -4.42
CA LEU A 42 18.30 15.55 -3.06
C LEU A 42 18.22 16.92 -2.41
N LEU A 43 18.59 17.99 -3.13
CA LEU A 43 18.48 19.35 -2.65
C LEU A 43 17.02 19.77 -2.46
N LEU A 44 16.15 19.42 -3.38
CA LEU A 44 14.71 19.65 -3.26
C LEU A 44 14.13 18.90 -2.04
N ALA A 45 14.47 17.63 -1.87
CA ALA A 45 14.05 16.83 -0.71
C ALA A 45 14.61 17.41 0.61
N LEU A 46 15.86 17.91 0.61
CA LEU A 46 16.47 18.55 1.78
C LEU A 46 15.77 19.87 2.12
N VAL A 47 15.57 20.76 1.12
CA VAL A 47 14.89 22.05 1.30
C VAL A 47 13.45 21.84 1.75
N LEU A 48 12.74 20.93 1.10
CA LEU A 48 11.40 20.54 1.48
C LEU A 48 11.39 19.90 2.88
N GLY A 49 12.37 19.06 3.24
CA GLY A 49 12.53 18.46 4.57
C GLY A 49 12.73 19.50 5.67
N ILE A 50 13.58 20.49 5.43
CA ILE A 50 13.83 21.60 6.36
C ILE A 50 12.59 22.49 6.48
N ALA A 51 11.95 22.85 5.37
CA ALA A 51 10.71 23.61 5.37
C ALA A 51 9.59 22.84 6.09
N GLY A 52 9.56 21.51 5.93
CA GLY A 52 8.61 20.62 6.59
C GLY A 52 8.81 20.50 8.10
N TYR A 53 10.06 20.50 8.55
CA TYR A 53 10.39 20.49 9.98
C TYR A 53 9.94 21.77 10.69
N LEU A 54 9.99 22.90 9.99
CA LEU A 54 9.59 24.21 10.54
C LEU A 54 8.06 24.40 10.62
N LEU A 55 7.27 23.58 9.93
CA LEU A 55 5.81 23.61 9.89
C LEU A 55 5.25 22.23 10.29
N VAL A 56 4.85 22.06 11.54
CA VAL A 56 4.42 20.76 12.15
C VAL A 56 3.39 19.98 11.33
N GLY A 57 2.58 20.64 10.49
CA GLY A 57 1.64 19.98 9.56
C GLY A 57 2.28 19.44 8.28
N THR A 58 3.48 19.86 7.91
CA THR A 58 4.10 19.53 6.62
C THR A 58 4.87 18.22 6.65
N LEU A 59 5.28 17.71 7.82
CA LEU A 59 5.93 16.40 7.93
C LEU A 59 5.02 15.28 7.39
N LEU A 60 3.73 15.34 7.68
CA LEU A 60 2.74 14.39 7.16
C LEU A 60 2.63 14.45 5.63
N ILE A 61 2.67 15.65 5.03
CA ILE A 61 2.63 15.84 3.58
C ILE A 61 3.85 15.15 2.93
N PHE A 62 5.05 15.25 3.54
CA PHE A 62 6.24 14.58 3.04
C PHE A 62 6.18 13.07 3.11
N LEU A 63 5.47 12.53 4.10
CA LEU A 63 5.24 11.10 4.20
C LEU A 63 4.15 10.63 3.22
N VAL A 64 3.09 11.42 3.02
CA VAL A 64 1.99 11.09 2.07
C VAL A 64 2.48 11.08 0.63
N LEU A 65 3.29 12.07 0.23
CA LEU A 65 3.70 12.25 -1.17
C LEU A 65 4.40 10.99 -1.76
N PRO A 66 5.42 10.39 -1.12
CA PRO A 66 6.02 9.15 -1.62
C PRO A 66 5.01 7.99 -1.72
N LEU A 67 4.08 7.88 -0.76
CA LEU A 67 3.05 6.84 -0.77
C LEU A 67 2.08 7.02 -1.94
N VAL A 68 1.64 8.26 -2.21
CA VAL A 68 0.80 8.59 -3.37
C VAL A 68 1.55 8.31 -4.68
N ILE A 69 2.80 8.74 -4.80
CA ILE A 69 3.63 8.46 -5.98
C ILE A 69 3.74 6.94 -6.20
N PHE A 70 3.95 6.16 -5.14
CA PHE A 70 4.03 4.72 -5.24
C PHE A 70 2.72 4.08 -5.69
N THR A 71 1.58 4.51 -5.15
CA THR A 71 0.27 3.98 -5.53
C THR A 71 -0.08 4.31 -6.98
N LEU A 72 0.26 5.51 -7.45
CA LEU A 72 0.14 5.87 -8.85
C LEU A 72 1.09 5.05 -9.74
N ALA A 73 2.34 4.83 -9.30
CA ALA A 73 3.27 3.98 -10.03
C ALA A 73 2.76 2.52 -10.13
N LEU A 74 2.11 1.99 -9.09
CA LEU A 74 1.43 0.70 -9.14
C LEU A 74 0.32 0.69 -10.18
N ALA A 75 -0.57 1.70 -10.18
CA ALA A 75 -1.66 1.81 -11.14
C ALA A 75 -1.15 1.88 -12.58
N LEU A 76 -0.14 2.71 -12.84
CA LEU A 76 0.47 2.89 -14.15
C LEU A 76 1.25 1.67 -14.63
N SER A 77 1.83 0.89 -13.71
CA SER A 77 2.60 -0.32 -14.05
C SER A 77 1.70 -1.54 -14.26
N LEU A 78 0.66 -1.70 -13.44
CA LEU A 78 -0.18 -2.90 -13.43
C LEU A 78 -1.42 -2.77 -14.32
N GLY A 79 -2.00 -1.55 -14.41
CA GLY A 79 -3.21 -1.31 -15.19
C GLY A 79 -3.10 -1.69 -16.65
N PRO A 80 -2.08 -1.28 -17.41
CA PRO A 80 -2.03 -1.51 -18.86
C PRO A 80 -1.59 -2.92 -19.26
N ILE A 81 -1.09 -3.77 -18.33
CA ILE A 81 -0.42 -5.05 -18.65
C ILE A 81 -1.22 -5.91 -19.64
N ILE A 82 -2.49 -6.16 -19.33
CA ILE A 82 -3.35 -7.05 -20.15
C ILE A 82 -3.79 -6.34 -21.42
N ALA A 83 -4.15 -5.06 -21.32
CA ALA A 83 -4.55 -4.27 -22.48
C ALA A 83 -3.40 -4.11 -23.49
N GLU A 84 -2.15 -4.00 -23.01
CA GLU A 84 -0.96 -3.93 -23.85
C GLU A 84 -0.71 -5.26 -24.58
N GLU A 85 -0.83 -6.41 -23.90
CA GLU A 85 -0.68 -7.71 -24.55
C GLU A 85 -1.79 -7.99 -25.56
N ARG A 86 -3.04 -7.60 -25.25
CA ARG A 86 -4.15 -7.70 -26.21
C ARG A 86 -3.92 -6.82 -27.42
N SER A 87 -3.46 -5.59 -27.24
CA SER A 87 -3.17 -4.68 -28.36
C SER A 87 -2.03 -5.15 -29.27
N ARG A 88 -1.10 -5.93 -28.73
CA ARG A 88 0.03 -6.54 -29.46
C ARG A 88 -0.31 -7.92 -30.04
N LEU A 89 -1.55 -8.40 -29.89
CA LEU A 89 -1.99 -9.74 -30.29
C LEU A 89 -1.13 -10.87 -29.66
N SER A 90 -0.49 -10.60 -28.54
CA SER A 90 0.38 -11.56 -27.82
C SER A 90 -0.35 -12.23 -26.67
N TRP A 91 -1.60 -11.87 -26.40
CA TRP A 91 -2.39 -12.46 -25.32
C TRP A 91 -2.82 -13.90 -25.66
N GLU A 92 -3.36 -14.15 -26.83
CA GLU A 92 -3.77 -15.50 -27.26
C GLU A 92 -2.64 -16.51 -27.24
N PRO A 93 -1.43 -16.24 -27.78
CA PRO A 93 -0.29 -17.12 -27.63
C PRO A 93 0.10 -17.39 -26.18
N LEU A 94 -0.11 -16.44 -25.24
CA LEU A 94 0.15 -16.67 -23.84
C LEU A 94 -0.81 -17.68 -23.20
N LEU A 95 -2.05 -17.79 -23.69
CA LEU A 95 -3.02 -18.75 -23.22
C LEU A 95 -2.71 -20.18 -23.65
N THR A 96 -1.90 -20.38 -24.69
CA THR A 96 -1.48 -21.69 -25.18
C THR A 96 -0.25 -22.27 -24.43
N VAL A 97 0.42 -21.44 -23.61
CA VAL A 97 1.55 -21.89 -22.79
C VAL A 97 1.04 -22.80 -21.66
N PRO A 98 1.74 -23.87 -21.29
CA PRO A 98 1.31 -24.82 -20.25
C PRO A 98 1.48 -24.26 -18.83
N TYR A 99 1.04 -23.02 -18.62
CA TYR A 99 0.98 -22.37 -17.32
C TYR A 99 -0.46 -22.10 -16.91
N ASP A 100 -0.75 -22.23 -15.63
CA ASP A 100 -2.03 -21.80 -15.10
C ASP A 100 -2.18 -20.28 -15.27
N MET A 101 -3.41 -19.80 -15.53
CA MET A 101 -3.75 -18.39 -15.68
C MET A 101 -3.22 -17.54 -14.51
N GLN A 102 -3.27 -18.08 -13.30
CA GLN A 102 -2.71 -17.44 -12.12
C GLN A 102 -1.19 -17.22 -12.25
N ALA A 103 -0.45 -18.22 -12.72
CA ALA A 103 1.00 -18.12 -12.91
C ALA A 103 1.36 -17.11 -14.03
N ILE A 104 0.54 -17.04 -15.08
CA ILE A 104 0.71 -16.06 -16.16
C ILE A 104 0.54 -14.63 -15.62
N LEU A 105 -0.56 -14.38 -14.93
CA LEU A 105 -0.86 -13.04 -14.37
C LEU A 105 0.16 -12.61 -13.32
N LEU A 106 0.58 -13.54 -12.44
CA LEU A 106 1.60 -13.24 -11.43
C LEU A 106 2.96 -12.99 -12.06
N GLY A 107 3.34 -13.76 -13.08
CA GLY A 107 4.57 -13.53 -13.83
C GLY A 107 4.58 -12.15 -14.48
N LYS A 108 3.47 -11.76 -15.09
CA LYS A 108 3.28 -10.44 -15.69
C LYS A 108 3.34 -9.31 -14.65
N ALA A 109 2.57 -9.43 -13.57
CA ALA A 109 2.56 -8.44 -12.50
C ALA A 109 3.94 -8.28 -11.86
N SER A 110 4.63 -9.39 -11.58
CA SER A 110 5.99 -9.37 -11.04
C SER A 110 6.99 -8.71 -12.00
N GLY A 111 6.89 -8.98 -13.30
CA GLY A 111 7.70 -8.35 -14.33
C GLY A 111 7.50 -6.84 -14.39
N ALA A 112 6.24 -6.36 -14.33
CA ALA A 112 5.94 -4.94 -14.29
C ALA A 112 6.45 -4.27 -13.00
N LEU A 113 6.28 -4.91 -11.84
CA LEU A 113 6.77 -4.40 -10.56
C LEU A 113 8.30 -4.40 -10.47
N TRP A 114 8.99 -5.29 -11.21
CA TRP A 114 10.44 -5.30 -11.28
C TRP A 114 11.01 -3.98 -11.77
N HIS A 115 10.29 -3.28 -12.63
CA HIS A 115 10.70 -1.99 -13.17
C HIS A 115 10.62 -0.85 -12.14
N ILE A 116 9.73 -0.96 -11.16
CA ILE A 116 9.59 0.01 -10.06
C ILE A 116 10.23 -0.48 -8.75
N ARG A 117 11.06 -1.54 -8.81
CA ARG A 117 11.66 -2.19 -7.62
C ARG A 117 12.38 -1.23 -6.67
N LEU A 118 13.11 -0.24 -7.23
CA LEU A 118 13.81 0.75 -6.40
C LEU A 118 12.82 1.59 -5.59
N LEU A 119 11.71 1.99 -6.20
CA LEU A 119 10.64 2.68 -5.51
C LEU A 119 9.97 1.78 -4.47
N THR A 120 9.76 0.51 -4.79
CA THR A 120 9.22 -0.49 -3.86
C THR A 120 10.13 -0.65 -2.63
N TYR A 121 11.45 -0.74 -2.82
CA TYR A 121 12.40 -0.81 -1.71
C TYR A 121 12.42 0.48 -0.88
N ALA A 122 12.42 1.65 -1.55
CA ALA A 122 12.39 2.95 -0.86
C ALA A 122 11.12 3.09 0.02
N ILE A 123 9.97 2.68 -0.50
CA ILE A 123 8.72 2.66 0.26
C ILE A 123 8.77 1.61 1.39
N GLY A 124 9.35 0.44 1.14
CA GLY A 124 9.56 -0.58 2.19
C GLY A 124 10.38 -0.04 3.36
N ILE A 125 11.49 0.65 3.07
CA ILE A 125 12.31 1.30 4.10
C ILE A 125 11.52 2.40 4.82
N LEU A 126 10.80 3.25 4.08
CA LEU A 126 9.96 4.30 4.65
C LEU A 126 8.91 3.73 5.61
N LEU A 127 8.22 2.66 5.20
CA LEU A 127 7.23 1.98 6.04
C LEU A 127 7.85 1.36 7.29
N MET A 128 9.06 0.82 7.19
CA MET A 128 9.80 0.33 8.37
C MET A 128 10.16 1.47 9.33
N CYS A 129 10.60 2.63 8.82
CA CYS A 129 10.84 3.80 9.66
C CYS A 129 9.57 4.31 10.35
N ILE A 130 8.45 4.37 9.60
CA ILE A 130 7.15 4.77 10.17
C ILE A 130 6.69 3.74 11.20
N SER A 131 6.87 2.44 10.95
CA SER A 131 6.44 1.38 11.88
C SER A 131 7.18 1.44 13.21
N ALA A 132 8.45 1.85 13.21
CA ALA A 132 9.19 2.10 14.46
C ALA A 132 8.56 3.25 15.26
N GLY A 133 8.14 4.34 14.59
CA GLY A 133 7.40 5.43 15.23
C GLY A 133 6.03 4.98 15.76
N VAL A 134 5.30 4.17 15.00
CA VAL A 134 4.02 3.57 15.43
C VAL A 134 4.21 2.67 16.64
N GLY A 135 5.32 1.93 16.71
CA GLY A 135 5.68 1.13 17.89
C GLY A 135 5.80 1.97 19.15
N THR A 136 6.35 3.19 19.06
CA THR A 136 6.42 4.09 20.22
C THR A 136 5.05 4.58 20.68
N VAL A 137 4.11 4.83 19.73
CA VAL A 137 2.72 5.16 20.05
C VAL A 137 2.03 3.98 20.76
N GLY A 138 2.38 2.73 20.43
CA GLY A 138 1.87 1.56 21.13
C GLY A 138 2.18 1.56 22.63
N LEU A 139 3.26 2.22 23.07
CA LEU A 139 3.59 2.37 24.49
C LEU A 139 2.61 3.30 25.23
N THR A 140 2.02 4.29 24.55
CA THR A 140 1.06 5.22 25.15
C THR A 140 -0.31 4.59 25.38
N LEU A 141 -0.56 3.40 24.83
CA LEU A 141 -1.78 2.63 25.04
C LEU A 141 -1.76 1.78 26.29
N ILE A 142 -0.62 1.77 27.03
CA ILE A 142 -0.48 1.00 28.26
C ILE A 142 -1.22 1.75 29.37
N PRO A 143 -2.20 1.11 30.03
CA PRO A 143 -2.92 1.74 31.14
C PRO A 143 -1.98 2.16 32.28
N ASP A 144 -2.17 3.34 32.84
CA ASP A 144 -1.37 3.88 33.95
C ASP A 144 -1.39 2.98 35.19
N GLU A 145 -2.48 2.24 35.39
CA GLU A 145 -2.64 1.27 36.48
C GLU A 145 -1.58 0.14 36.42
N LEU A 146 -1.20 -0.26 35.18
CA LEU A 146 -0.14 -1.28 34.99
C LEU A 146 1.25 -0.72 35.28
N THR A 147 1.48 0.59 35.12
CA THR A 147 2.79 1.21 35.41
C THR A 147 3.08 1.30 36.88
N GLN A 148 2.08 1.22 37.76
CA GLN A 148 2.18 1.27 39.21
C GLN A 148 2.24 -0.12 39.86
N ALA A 149 2.20 -1.20 39.07
CA ALA A 149 2.15 -2.56 39.55
C ALA A 149 3.49 -3.03 40.14
N ASN A 150 3.44 -3.67 41.30
CA ASN A 150 4.62 -4.22 42.01
C ASN A 150 4.61 -5.78 42.00
N GLY A 151 5.79 -6.38 42.05
CA GLY A 151 5.95 -7.83 42.17
C GLY A 151 5.65 -8.61 40.88
N TRP A 152 4.87 -9.70 40.98
CA TRP A 152 4.50 -10.55 39.82
C TRP A 152 3.75 -9.78 38.71
N GLN A 153 3.02 -8.74 39.08
CA GLN A 153 2.36 -7.84 38.14
C GLN A 153 3.39 -7.03 37.32
N GLY A 154 4.55 -6.74 37.90
CA GLY A 154 5.66 -6.09 37.20
C GLY A 154 6.22 -6.93 36.05
N ILE A 155 6.27 -8.26 36.16
CA ILE A 155 6.69 -9.15 35.05
C ILE A 155 5.70 -9.07 33.89
N GLY A 156 4.40 -9.03 34.19
CA GLY A 156 3.37 -8.82 33.16
C GLY A 156 3.52 -7.47 32.47
N LEU A 157 3.88 -6.42 33.21
CA LEU A 157 4.15 -5.09 32.66
C LEU A 157 5.32 -5.10 31.67
N TYR A 158 6.44 -5.73 32.00
CA TYR A 158 7.56 -5.84 31.06
C TYR A 158 7.16 -6.59 29.78
N GLY A 159 6.33 -7.62 29.89
CA GLY A 159 5.75 -8.32 28.75
C GLY A 159 4.92 -7.38 27.84
N VAL A 160 4.05 -6.58 28.44
CA VAL A 160 3.20 -5.61 27.70
C VAL A 160 4.06 -4.50 27.09
N LEU A 161 5.04 -3.95 27.81
CA LEU A 161 5.96 -2.93 27.31
C LEU A 161 6.77 -3.39 26.08
N LEU A 162 7.11 -4.68 26.02
CA LEU A 162 7.83 -5.25 24.89
C LEU A 162 6.88 -5.62 23.74
N LEU A 163 5.72 -6.18 24.05
CA LEU A 163 4.78 -6.69 23.04
C LEU A 163 3.96 -5.60 22.36
N ALA A 164 3.53 -4.57 23.09
CA ALA A 164 2.69 -3.51 22.52
C ALA A 164 3.34 -2.80 21.31
N PRO A 165 4.59 -2.32 21.38
CA PRO A 165 5.24 -1.69 20.22
C PRO A 165 5.47 -2.67 19.08
N ILE A 166 5.79 -3.93 19.35
CA ILE A 166 5.98 -4.95 18.32
C ILE A 166 4.66 -5.22 17.60
N MET A 167 3.58 -5.44 18.36
CA MET A 167 2.26 -5.70 17.80
C MET A 167 1.72 -4.51 17.00
N SER A 168 1.88 -3.28 17.50
CA SER A 168 1.48 -2.06 16.81
C SER A 168 2.22 -1.91 15.47
N SER A 169 3.53 -2.16 15.48
CA SER A 169 4.36 -2.11 14.27
C SER A 169 3.95 -3.19 13.26
N LEU A 170 3.69 -4.42 13.72
CA LEU A 170 3.25 -5.53 12.87
C LEU A 170 1.87 -5.26 12.26
N LEU A 171 0.93 -4.74 13.05
CA LEU A 171 -0.41 -4.37 12.59
C LEU A 171 -0.34 -3.26 11.54
N PHE A 172 0.51 -2.25 11.74
CA PHE A 172 0.72 -1.20 10.76
C PHE A 172 1.27 -1.76 9.44
N ILE A 173 2.31 -2.59 9.51
CA ILE A 173 2.90 -3.21 8.30
C ILE A 173 1.84 -4.07 7.58
N TRP A 174 1.08 -4.87 8.34
CA TRP A 174 0.01 -5.70 7.79
C TRP A 174 -1.06 -4.87 7.08
N ASP A 175 -1.54 -3.80 7.72
CA ASP A 175 -2.50 -2.85 7.15
C ASP A 175 -2.00 -2.26 5.83
N ARG A 176 -0.76 -1.78 5.80
CA ARG A 176 -0.17 -1.20 4.58
C ARG A 176 0.01 -2.24 3.49
N MET A 177 0.43 -3.45 3.82
CA MET A 177 0.58 -4.54 2.85
C MET A 177 -0.76 -4.94 2.23
N GLN A 178 -1.84 -5.04 3.01
CA GLN A 178 -3.18 -5.28 2.47
C GLN A 178 -3.69 -4.12 1.60
N HIS A 179 -3.46 -2.88 2.02
CA HIS A 179 -3.80 -1.71 1.24
C HIS A 179 -3.14 -1.75 -0.15
N TYR A 180 -1.83 -1.94 -0.22
CA TYR A 180 -1.13 -2.02 -1.51
C TYR A 180 -1.52 -3.26 -2.33
N ALA A 181 -1.82 -4.38 -1.69
CA ALA A 181 -2.35 -5.55 -2.37
C ALA A 181 -3.72 -5.26 -3.01
N LEU A 182 -4.61 -4.57 -2.30
CA LEU A 182 -5.90 -4.14 -2.84
C LEU A 182 -5.73 -3.21 -4.05
N LEU A 183 -4.85 -2.20 -3.94
CA LEU A 183 -4.56 -1.27 -5.03
C LEU A 183 -3.99 -1.99 -6.26
N ALA A 184 -3.06 -2.92 -6.06
CA ALA A 184 -2.46 -3.71 -7.14
C ALA A 184 -3.50 -4.57 -7.86
N VAL A 185 -4.37 -5.25 -7.11
CA VAL A 185 -5.43 -6.09 -7.69
C VAL A 185 -6.48 -5.24 -8.39
N ALA A 186 -6.86 -4.09 -7.83
CA ALA A 186 -7.80 -3.17 -8.46
C ALA A 186 -7.24 -2.59 -9.78
N ALA A 187 -5.95 -2.26 -9.82
CA ALA A 187 -5.29 -1.81 -11.03
C ALA A 187 -5.28 -2.92 -12.12
N LEU A 188 -4.95 -4.16 -11.75
CA LEU A 188 -5.03 -5.30 -12.68
C LEU A 188 -6.46 -5.56 -13.16
N ALA A 189 -7.46 -5.49 -12.26
CA ALA A 189 -8.87 -5.64 -12.60
C ALA A 189 -9.31 -4.60 -13.64
N SER A 190 -8.91 -3.36 -13.45
CA SER A 190 -9.20 -2.27 -14.40
C SER A 190 -8.60 -2.56 -15.77
N GLY A 191 -7.38 -3.10 -15.82
CA GLY A 191 -6.72 -3.48 -17.07
C GLY A 191 -7.40 -4.64 -17.81
N THR A 192 -8.00 -5.59 -17.08
CA THR A 192 -8.73 -6.71 -17.71
C THR A 192 -10.03 -6.27 -18.36
N ALA A 193 -10.70 -5.26 -17.83
CA ALA A 193 -11.93 -4.70 -18.35
C ALA A 193 -11.73 -3.72 -19.52
N ALA A 194 -10.54 -3.16 -19.63
CA ALA A 194 -10.26 -2.11 -20.60
C ALA A 194 -10.07 -2.64 -22.03
N THR A 195 -10.56 -1.88 -23.01
CA THR A 195 -10.41 -2.16 -24.44
C THR A 195 -9.17 -1.52 -25.07
N SER A 196 -8.56 -0.56 -24.38
CA SER A 196 -7.37 0.15 -24.85
C SER A 196 -6.41 0.46 -23.71
N ILE A 197 -5.14 0.70 -24.03
CA ILE A 197 -4.11 1.07 -23.03
C ILE A 197 -4.49 2.36 -22.29
N ARG A 198 -5.03 3.36 -23.02
CA ARG A 198 -5.46 4.63 -22.41
C ARG A 198 -6.62 4.43 -21.43
N SER A 199 -7.61 3.63 -21.83
CA SER A 199 -8.72 3.27 -20.94
C SER A 199 -8.23 2.51 -19.72
N ALA A 200 -7.30 1.55 -19.88
CA ALA A 200 -6.71 0.80 -18.79
C ALA A 200 -5.99 1.71 -17.77
N LEU A 201 -5.18 2.65 -18.25
CA LEU A 201 -4.48 3.62 -17.41
C LEU A 201 -5.46 4.52 -16.65
N SER A 202 -6.45 5.08 -17.34
CA SER A 202 -7.46 5.95 -16.74
C SER A 202 -8.27 5.22 -15.68
N THR A 203 -8.79 4.03 -16.00
CA THR A 203 -9.60 3.25 -15.04
C THR A 203 -8.79 2.75 -13.86
N ALA A 204 -7.54 2.32 -14.06
CA ALA A 204 -6.66 1.89 -12.98
C ALA A 204 -6.34 3.06 -12.02
N THR A 205 -6.00 4.23 -12.56
CA THR A 205 -5.74 5.41 -11.75
C THR A 205 -6.98 5.84 -10.97
N SER A 206 -8.15 5.87 -11.64
CA SER A 206 -9.42 6.20 -10.98
C SER A 206 -9.77 5.21 -9.88
N ALA A 207 -9.58 3.90 -10.10
CA ALA A 207 -9.84 2.88 -9.10
C ALA A 207 -8.95 3.04 -7.85
N VAL A 208 -7.66 3.33 -8.05
CA VAL A 208 -6.71 3.59 -6.96
C VAL A 208 -7.12 4.83 -6.16
N VAL A 209 -7.44 5.93 -6.83
CA VAL A 209 -7.90 7.16 -6.17
C VAL A 209 -9.20 6.91 -5.40
N LEU A 210 -10.15 6.19 -6.00
CA LEU A 210 -11.42 5.85 -5.35
C LEU A 210 -11.22 5.05 -4.07
N ILE A 211 -10.33 4.04 -4.08
CA ILE A 211 -10.02 3.25 -2.88
C ILE A 211 -9.47 4.15 -1.78
N TRP A 212 -8.54 5.06 -2.09
CA TRP A 212 -8.02 6.04 -1.14
C TRP A 212 -9.14 6.91 -0.54
N VAL A 213 -10.00 7.47 -1.38
CA VAL A 213 -11.12 8.32 -0.94
C VAL A 213 -12.07 7.53 -0.05
N VAL A 214 -12.42 6.31 -0.42
CA VAL A 214 -13.31 5.45 0.36
C VAL A 214 -12.71 5.10 1.72
N GLU A 215 -11.43 4.74 1.78
CA GLU A 215 -10.77 4.40 3.04
C GLU A 215 -10.65 5.61 3.98
N ILE A 216 -10.29 6.78 3.45
CA ILE A 216 -10.22 8.02 4.22
C ILE A 216 -11.63 8.38 4.74
N ALA A 217 -12.63 8.37 3.85
CA ALA A 217 -14.01 8.70 4.23
C ALA A 217 -14.57 7.74 5.28
N ALA A 218 -14.39 6.43 5.10
CA ALA A 218 -14.84 5.43 6.06
C ALA A 218 -14.21 5.63 7.44
N THR A 219 -12.90 5.93 7.48
CA THR A 219 -12.20 6.18 8.74
C THR A 219 -12.70 7.46 9.41
N GLN A 220 -12.88 8.53 8.64
CA GLN A 220 -13.41 9.81 9.17
C GLN A 220 -14.85 9.68 9.69
N ILE A 221 -15.70 8.94 8.98
CA ILE A 221 -17.07 8.66 9.43
C ILE A 221 -17.04 7.91 10.76
N PHE A 222 -16.21 6.89 10.85
CA PHE A 222 -16.14 6.08 12.07
C PHE A 222 -15.61 6.88 13.25
N LEU A 223 -14.57 7.72 13.05
CA LEU A 223 -14.03 8.61 14.08
C LEU A 223 -15.09 9.64 14.55
N ALA A 224 -15.85 10.22 13.62
CA ALA A 224 -16.90 11.16 13.95
C ALA A 224 -18.03 10.53 14.77
N LEU A 225 -18.40 9.28 14.48
CA LEU A 225 -19.39 8.53 15.23
C LEU A 225 -18.94 8.21 16.66
N GLU A 226 -17.64 7.92 16.84
CA GLU A 226 -17.07 7.60 18.15
C GLU A 226 -16.96 8.82 19.04
N GLN A 227 -16.55 9.97 18.51
CA GLN A 227 -16.30 11.18 19.30
C GLN A 227 -17.59 11.95 19.63
N GLY A 228 -18.72 11.63 18.98
CA GLY A 228 -19.99 12.34 19.17
C GLY A 228 -19.98 13.81 18.69
N ASP A 229 -18.83 14.31 18.29
CA ASP A 229 -18.65 15.62 17.69
C ASP A 229 -19.01 15.56 16.20
N GLY A 230 -19.77 16.55 15.74
CA GLY A 230 -20.15 16.64 14.34
C GLY A 230 -18.94 16.58 13.40
N TRP A 231 -19.17 16.20 12.15
CA TRP A 231 -18.17 16.03 11.09
C TRP A 231 -17.20 17.23 11.03
N ARG A 232 -15.98 17.04 11.47
CA ARG A 232 -14.88 18.00 11.26
C ARG A 232 -13.84 17.32 10.38
N LEU A 233 -13.86 17.66 9.07
CA LEU A 233 -12.75 17.35 8.16
C LEU A 233 -11.58 18.26 8.53
N ASP A 234 -10.70 17.78 9.40
CA ASP A 234 -9.43 18.43 9.66
C ASP A 234 -8.36 17.83 8.72
N LEU A 235 -7.60 18.71 8.07
CA LEU A 235 -6.54 18.32 7.15
C LEU A 235 -5.52 17.40 7.82
N THR A 236 -5.21 17.61 9.10
CA THR A 236 -4.26 16.80 9.86
C THR A 236 -4.77 15.37 10.06
N SER A 237 -6.06 15.20 10.32
CA SER A 237 -6.67 13.87 10.47
C SER A 237 -6.72 13.12 9.13
N VAL A 238 -7.05 13.80 8.03
CA VAL A 238 -7.01 13.22 6.68
C VAL A 238 -5.58 12.77 6.31
N LEU A 239 -4.58 13.62 6.56
CA LEU A 239 -3.19 13.29 6.30
C LEU A 239 -2.68 12.14 7.19
N SER A 240 -3.11 12.08 8.47
CA SER A 240 -2.76 10.97 9.37
C SER A 240 -3.33 9.64 8.88
N VAL A 241 -4.58 9.60 8.42
CA VAL A 241 -5.18 8.39 7.84
C VAL A 241 -4.44 8.00 6.56
N ALA A 242 -4.07 8.96 5.72
CA ALA A 242 -3.33 8.70 4.49
C ALA A 242 -1.93 8.12 4.76
N THR A 243 -1.24 8.57 5.81
CA THR A 243 0.12 8.10 6.16
C THR A 243 0.13 6.87 7.05
N LEU A 244 -0.56 6.96 8.18
CA LEU A 244 -0.55 5.93 9.23
C LEU A 244 -1.56 4.82 8.97
N GLY A 245 -2.54 5.08 8.10
CA GLY A 245 -3.62 4.17 7.79
C GLY A 245 -4.77 4.24 8.77
N PRO A 246 -5.90 3.66 8.36
CA PRO A 246 -7.11 3.65 9.19
C PRO A 246 -6.89 2.93 10.52
N VAL A 247 -6.05 1.91 10.52
CA VAL A 247 -5.75 1.09 11.69
C VAL A 247 -5.10 1.90 12.80
N VAL A 248 -3.97 2.56 12.52
CA VAL A 248 -3.23 3.32 13.54
C VAL A 248 -3.98 4.57 13.94
N SER A 249 -4.59 5.27 12.97
CA SER A 249 -5.42 6.46 13.24
C SER A 249 -6.63 6.12 14.11
N GLY A 250 -7.24 4.95 13.91
CA GLY A 250 -8.34 4.46 14.74
C GLY A 250 -7.90 4.12 16.17
N ILE A 251 -6.83 3.33 16.31
CA ILE A 251 -6.33 2.88 17.63
C ILE A 251 -5.94 4.08 18.52
N SER A 252 -5.35 5.13 17.95
CA SER A 252 -4.89 6.29 18.72
C SER A 252 -6.01 7.21 19.22
N GLN A 253 -7.24 7.07 18.71
CA GLN A 253 -8.36 8.00 18.97
C GLN A 253 -9.63 7.33 19.47
N MET A 254 -9.68 6.00 19.56
CA MET A 254 -10.87 5.22 19.92
C MET A 254 -10.66 4.41 21.19
N GLU A 255 -11.76 4.04 21.85
CA GLU A 255 -11.71 2.99 22.86
C GLU A 255 -11.23 1.67 22.25
N LEU A 256 -10.43 0.91 22.99
CA LEU A 256 -9.73 -0.31 22.51
C LEU A 256 -10.70 -1.32 21.84
N ARG A 257 -11.90 -1.52 22.40
CA ARG A 257 -12.89 -2.46 21.84
C ARG A 257 -13.45 -1.97 20.48
N HIS A 258 -13.73 -0.67 20.33
CA HIS A 258 -14.21 -0.09 19.08
C HIS A 258 -13.12 -0.06 18.04
N ALA A 259 -11.88 0.26 18.45
CA ALA A 259 -10.71 0.18 17.59
C ALA A 259 -10.49 -1.25 17.07
N ALA A 260 -10.64 -2.29 17.91
CA ALA A 260 -10.50 -3.68 17.52
C ALA A 260 -11.57 -4.13 16.50
N LEU A 261 -12.83 -3.72 16.70
CA LEU A 261 -13.93 -4.02 15.77
C LEU A 261 -13.73 -3.31 14.43
N PHE A 262 -13.35 -2.04 14.46
CA PHE A 262 -13.08 -1.26 13.26
C PHE A 262 -11.90 -1.84 12.46
N LEU A 263 -10.81 -2.14 13.15
CA LEU A 263 -9.64 -2.80 12.58
C LEU A 263 -9.99 -4.14 11.93
N GLY A 264 -10.64 -5.03 12.68
CA GLY A 264 -11.07 -6.32 12.19
C GLY A 264 -11.98 -6.20 10.97
N GLY A 265 -12.91 -5.24 11.00
CA GLY A 265 -13.81 -4.93 9.90
C GLY A 265 -13.09 -4.50 8.63
N ILE A 266 -12.18 -3.54 8.73
CA ILE A 266 -11.41 -3.05 7.56
C ILE A 266 -10.52 -4.15 7.00
N LEU A 267 -9.78 -4.87 7.84
CA LEU A 267 -8.89 -5.94 7.39
C LEU A 267 -9.68 -7.06 6.69
N LEU A 268 -10.84 -7.43 7.24
CA LEU A 268 -11.72 -8.43 6.65
C LEU A 268 -12.30 -7.96 5.30
N LEU A 269 -12.80 -6.72 5.24
CA LEU A 269 -13.35 -6.16 4.01
C LEU A 269 -12.32 -6.11 2.90
N ARG A 270 -11.09 -5.71 3.20
CA ARG A 270 -10.00 -5.71 2.22
C ARG A 270 -9.67 -7.12 1.73
N GLU A 271 -9.59 -8.10 2.64
CA GLU A 271 -9.31 -9.49 2.25
C GLU A 271 -10.40 -10.05 1.34
N VAL A 272 -11.68 -9.79 1.67
CA VAL A 272 -12.81 -10.18 0.83
C VAL A 272 -12.75 -9.47 -0.53
N ALA A 273 -12.46 -8.17 -0.56
CA ALA A 273 -12.34 -7.40 -1.80
C ALA A 273 -11.19 -7.91 -2.68
N ILE A 274 -10.00 -8.14 -2.10
CA ILE A 274 -8.83 -8.71 -2.80
C ILE A 274 -9.19 -10.08 -3.39
N GLY A 275 -9.77 -10.97 -2.58
CA GLY A 275 -10.14 -12.32 -3.02
C GLY A 275 -11.22 -12.33 -4.11
N SER A 276 -12.20 -11.42 -4.02
CA SER A 276 -13.28 -11.30 -5.01
C SER A 276 -12.79 -10.73 -6.33
N LEU A 277 -12.02 -9.64 -6.28
CA LEU A 277 -11.41 -9.03 -7.47
C LEU A 277 -10.45 -10.01 -8.15
N TRP A 278 -9.65 -10.75 -7.37
CA TRP A 278 -8.71 -11.73 -7.93
C TRP A 278 -9.44 -12.85 -8.67
N ARG A 279 -10.52 -13.41 -8.09
CA ARG A 279 -11.35 -14.40 -8.77
C ARG A 279 -11.98 -13.85 -10.05
N TRP A 280 -12.49 -12.62 -9.99
CA TRP A 280 -13.07 -11.96 -11.16
C TRP A 280 -12.03 -11.75 -12.27
N ILE A 281 -10.79 -11.33 -11.94
CA ILE A 281 -9.69 -11.21 -12.91
C ILE A 281 -9.40 -12.54 -13.58
N LEU A 282 -9.30 -13.64 -12.79
CA LEU A 282 -9.01 -14.97 -13.33
C LEU A 282 -10.09 -15.46 -14.29
N GLN A 283 -11.35 -15.15 -14.02
CA GLN A 283 -12.47 -15.48 -14.92
C GLN A 283 -12.41 -14.63 -16.19
N ARG A 284 -12.32 -13.31 -16.03
CA ARG A 284 -12.36 -12.37 -17.16
C ARG A 284 -11.13 -12.43 -18.07
N ALA A 285 -10.00 -12.83 -17.56
CA ALA A 285 -8.78 -12.97 -18.36
C ALA A 285 -8.79 -14.22 -19.28
N ARG A 286 -9.68 -15.19 -19.03
CA ARG A 286 -9.89 -16.36 -19.89
C ARG A 286 -10.81 -16.06 -21.08
N ASP A 287 -11.75 -15.14 -20.89
CA ASP A 287 -12.69 -14.65 -21.92
C ASP A 287 -12.01 -13.58 -22.80
#